data_0ae1de120e3f34744028cbe56fd6a6cd
#
_entry.id   0ae1de120e3f34744028cbe56fd6a6cd
#
_cell.length_a   1.000
_cell.length_b   1.000
_cell.length_c   1.000
_cell.angle_alpha   90.00
_cell.angle_beta   90.00
_cell.angle_gamma   90.00
#
_symmetry.space_group_name_H-M   'P 1'
#
loop_
_entity.id
_entity.type
_entity.pdbx_description
1 polymer ?
#
loop_
_entity_poly.entity_id
_entity_poly.type
_entity_poly.pdbx_seq_one_letter_code
_entity_poly.pdbx_strand_id
1 'polypeptide(L)'
;MMRSAKKTYEIDMLHGAILPKLLRFAVPLTLSTMLQLLFNAADVVVVGRWAGDNSLAAVGSNTSLIALLTNMFLGLSIGANILAARYFGAHEDEELSKTVHTSILLSLYSGVFLTVVGILGARTILIWMQCPANVLDLATLYLRIYFAGMTATMLYNFGAALLRASGDTQRPLYYLFASGVVNVILNLVFVIYFHMDVAGVALATVISQCISAALVVRCLVKETGPLRLDFRQLKIYPIKLKQIMQVGIPAGIQGMLFSLANVTVQSSVNSFGEVIMAGSSAAISIEQFIYSNINAFYQANVAFTSQNYGAGDYRRIKKIAMISVVTGVVTTELLSVLAVYFGPQLLGIYSPSAEVVAAGMVRLRWIALFYGLDAIMDVIVGSLRGVGYNILPMLVTLMGACASRLIWLSTVFQLPAYHRIEMVYIVYPLSWVLTATTHLICYFFVSRKVDRELRAHEAELAARMEESPEEADS
;
A
#
# COMPACT_ATOMS: atom_id res chain seq x y z
N MET A 1 16.63 -10.98 -35.81
CA MET A 1 15.54 -10.99 -34.82
C MET A 1 15.03 -9.56 -34.65
N MET A 2 13.81 -9.27 -35.07
CA MET A 2 13.21 -7.94 -34.97
C MET A 2 12.99 -7.63 -33.48
N ARG A 3 13.66 -6.59 -32.95
CA ARG A 3 13.34 -6.02 -31.63
C ARG A 3 11.86 -5.58 -31.69
N SER A 4 11.01 -6.28 -30.91
CA SER A 4 9.65 -5.83 -30.64
C SER A 4 9.70 -4.36 -30.22
N ALA A 5 8.84 -3.53 -30.81
CA ALA A 5 8.74 -2.11 -30.46
C ALA A 5 8.62 -1.99 -28.94
N LYS A 6 9.53 -1.23 -28.30
CA LYS A 6 9.52 -0.99 -26.85
C LYS A 6 8.12 -0.52 -26.46
N LYS A 7 7.45 -1.28 -25.60
CA LYS A 7 6.15 -0.87 -25.05
C LYS A 7 6.31 0.50 -24.38
N THR A 8 5.48 1.45 -24.76
CA THR A 8 5.57 2.88 -24.35
C THR A 8 5.44 3.08 -22.83
N TYR A 9 4.88 2.10 -22.11
CA TYR A 9 4.56 2.18 -20.68
C TYR A 9 5.57 1.49 -19.76
N GLU A 10 6.31 0.51 -20.24
CA GLU A 10 7.30 -0.21 -19.43
C GLU A 10 8.54 0.66 -19.16
N ILE A 11 9.03 0.64 -17.94
CA ILE A 11 10.25 1.33 -17.53
C ILE A 11 11.37 0.29 -17.42
N ASP A 12 12.46 0.48 -18.19
CA ASP A 12 13.68 -0.30 -18.02
C ASP A 12 14.33 0.06 -16.67
N MET A 13 14.25 -0.84 -15.69
CA MET A 13 14.79 -0.63 -14.35
C MET A 13 16.23 -1.11 -14.22
N LEU A 14 16.74 -1.87 -15.20
CA LEU A 14 18.03 -2.52 -15.13
C LEU A 14 19.17 -1.59 -15.60
N HIS A 15 18.92 -0.68 -16.56
CA HIS A 15 19.96 0.13 -17.17
C HIS A 15 19.74 1.64 -16.99
N GLY A 16 20.79 2.44 -17.21
CA GLY A 16 20.71 3.91 -17.24
C GLY A 16 20.51 4.58 -15.87
N ALA A 17 20.12 5.87 -15.89
CA ALA A 17 19.96 6.68 -14.69
C ALA A 17 18.75 6.22 -13.84
N ILE A 18 18.97 6.05 -12.53
CA ILE A 18 17.94 5.54 -11.60
C ILE A 18 16.90 6.62 -11.29
N LEU A 19 17.35 7.82 -10.89
CA LEU A 19 16.45 8.87 -10.38
C LEU A 19 15.31 9.26 -11.34
N PRO A 20 15.54 9.56 -12.62
CA PRO A 20 14.44 9.91 -13.54
C PRO A 20 13.42 8.76 -13.71
N LYS A 21 13.92 7.52 -13.74
CA LYS A 21 13.09 6.32 -13.88
C LYS A 21 12.29 6.05 -12.61
N LEU A 22 12.90 6.24 -11.45
CA LEU A 22 12.26 6.12 -10.15
C LEU A 22 11.11 7.14 -10.01
N LEU A 23 11.35 8.40 -10.38
CA LEU A 23 10.31 9.44 -10.39
C LEU A 23 9.19 9.12 -11.38
N ARG A 24 9.53 8.67 -12.61
CA ARG A 24 8.55 8.25 -13.61
C ARG A 24 7.68 7.08 -13.12
N PHE A 25 8.20 6.24 -12.24
CA PHE A 25 7.47 5.14 -11.62
C PHE A 25 6.65 5.62 -10.41
N ALA A 26 7.24 6.40 -9.49
CA ALA A 26 6.62 6.80 -8.24
C ALA A 26 5.49 7.83 -8.43
N VAL A 27 5.64 8.81 -9.32
CA VAL A 27 4.63 9.88 -9.53
C VAL A 27 3.25 9.32 -9.91
N PRO A 28 3.11 8.41 -10.91
CA PRO A 28 1.81 7.83 -11.21
C PRO A 28 1.21 7.02 -10.05
N LEU A 29 2.05 6.37 -9.23
CA LEU A 29 1.58 5.65 -8.03
C LEU A 29 1.06 6.61 -6.97
N THR A 30 1.79 7.68 -6.67
CA THR A 30 1.35 8.73 -5.76
C THR A 30 0.00 9.29 -6.21
N LEU A 31 -0.13 9.63 -7.49
CA LEU A 31 -1.38 10.13 -8.07
C LEU A 31 -2.51 9.09 -7.98
N SER A 32 -2.21 7.80 -8.20
CA SER A 32 -3.21 6.73 -8.06
C SER A 32 -3.76 6.67 -6.63
N THR A 33 -2.89 6.71 -5.63
CA THR A 33 -3.31 6.67 -4.22
C THR A 33 -4.05 7.94 -3.80
N MET A 34 -3.58 9.11 -4.24
CA MET A 34 -4.28 10.39 -4.02
C MET A 34 -5.68 10.39 -4.64
N LEU A 35 -5.83 9.87 -5.86
CA LEU A 35 -7.14 9.74 -6.51
C LEU A 35 -8.07 8.81 -5.72
N GLN A 36 -7.57 7.68 -5.21
CA GLN A 36 -8.37 6.80 -4.34
C GLN A 36 -8.86 7.53 -3.09
N LEU A 37 -7.99 8.33 -2.44
CA LEU A 37 -8.38 9.14 -1.28
C LEU A 37 -9.45 10.18 -1.64
N LEU A 38 -9.32 10.85 -2.80
CA LEU A 38 -10.32 11.81 -3.27
C LEU A 38 -11.66 11.16 -3.60
N PHE A 39 -11.67 9.99 -4.21
CA PHE A 39 -12.90 9.26 -4.50
C PHE A 39 -13.59 8.77 -3.21
N ASN A 40 -12.82 8.26 -2.24
CA ASN A 40 -13.36 7.91 -0.92
C ASN A 40 -13.92 9.14 -0.19
N ALA A 41 -13.25 10.29 -0.29
CA ALA A 41 -13.77 11.53 0.28
C ALA A 41 -15.07 11.97 -0.43
N ALA A 42 -15.16 11.83 -1.75
CA ALA A 42 -16.39 12.12 -2.50
C ALA A 42 -17.56 11.21 -2.05
N ASP A 43 -17.31 9.92 -1.83
CA ASP A 43 -18.30 8.98 -1.29
C ASP A 43 -18.87 9.46 0.05
N VAL A 44 -17.98 9.85 0.98
CA VAL A 44 -18.35 10.36 2.31
C VAL A 44 -19.15 11.67 2.20
N VAL A 45 -18.76 12.59 1.33
CA VAL A 45 -19.45 13.87 1.10
C VAL A 45 -20.86 13.63 0.53
N VAL A 46 -20.99 12.72 -0.44
CA VAL A 46 -22.28 12.40 -1.05
C VAL A 46 -23.23 11.80 -0.01
N VAL A 47 -22.75 10.84 0.79
CA VAL A 47 -23.56 10.25 1.88
C VAL A 47 -23.95 11.31 2.91
N GLY A 48 -23.01 12.08 3.40
CA GLY A 48 -23.26 13.07 4.45
C GLY A 48 -24.23 14.17 4.03
N ARG A 49 -24.24 14.57 2.74
CA ARG A 49 -25.12 15.62 2.26
C ARG A 49 -26.54 15.17 1.90
N TRP A 50 -26.69 13.93 1.41
CA TRP A 50 -27.96 13.49 0.81
C TRP A 50 -28.58 12.25 1.45
N ALA A 51 -27.81 11.44 2.22
CA ALA A 51 -28.30 10.22 2.87
C ALA A 51 -28.49 10.35 4.39
N GLY A 52 -28.03 11.46 4.99
CA GLY A 52 -28.21 11.76 6.41
C GLY A 52 -27.15 11.14 7.36
N ASP A 53 -27.22 11.55 8.65
CA ASP A 53 -26.19 11.28 9.65
C ASP A 53 -26.02 9.78 9.97
N ASN A 54 -27.11 9.01 10.03
CA ASN A 54 -27.04 7.57 10.28
C ASN A 54 -26.32 6.82 9.14
N SER A 55 -26.53 7.24 7.90
CA SER A 55 -25.87 6.66 6.73
C SER A 55 -24.39 7.04 6.70
N LEU A 56 -24.05 8.27 7.07
CA LEU A 56 -22.67 8.71 7.23
C LEU A 56 -21.95 7.92 8.32
N ALA A 57 -22.58 7.73 9.48
CA ALA A 57 -22.05 6.91 10.56
C ALA A 57 -21.86 5.45 10.15
N ALA A 58 -22.78 4.90 9.35
CA ALA A 58 -22.69 3.54 8.82
C ALA A 58 -21.47 3.36 7.90
N VAL A 59 -21.23 4.28 6.97
CA VAL A 59 -20.06 4.24 6.08
C VAL A 59 -18.77 4.40 6.90
N GLY A 60 -18.72 5.37 7.81
CA GLY A 60 -17.54 5.65 8.63
C GLY A 60 -17.12 4.49 9.54
N SER A 61 -18.08 3.83 10.19
CA SER A 61 -17.81 2.69 11.09
C SER A 61 -17.21 1.48 10.37
N ASN A 62 -17.50 1.31 9.09
CA ASN A 62 -17.02 0.18 8.28
C ASN A 62 -15.57 0.33 7.78
N THR A 63 -15.05 1.55 7.68
CA THR A 63 -13.74 1.84 7.07
C THR A 63 -12.60 1.06 7.74
N SER A 64 -12.54 1.06 9.07
CA SER A 64 -11.49 0.36 9.82
C SER A 64 -11.58 -1.16 9.66
N LEU A 65 -12.80 -1.71 9.62
CA LEU A 65 -13.03 -3.14 9.44
C LEU A 65 -12.62 -3.58 8.04
N ILE A 66 -13.01 -2.83 7.02
CA ILE A 66 -12.62 -3.07 5.64
C ILE A 66 -11.08 -3.06 5.52
N ALA A 67 -10.42 -2.04 6.08
CA ALA A 67 -8.96 -1.95 6.07
C ALA A 67 -8.30 -3.15 6.76
N LEU A 68 -8.80 -3.57 7.93
CA LEU A 68 -8.26 -4.71 8.67
C LEU A 68 -8.33 -6.00 7.86
N LEU A 69 -9.50 -6.30 7.29
CA LEU A 69 -9.72 -7.54 6.54
C LEU A 69 -8.98 -7.54 5.19
N THR A 70 -8.86 -6.39 4.53
CA THR A 70 -8.24 -6.31 3.21
C THR A 70 -6.73 -6.22 3.26
N ASN A 71 -6.13 -5.55 4.25
CA ASN A 71 -4.68 -5.34 4.34
C ASN A 71 -3.89 -6.65 4.35
N MET A 72 -4.41 -7.70 5.01
CA MET A 72 -3.76 -9.01 5.00
C MET A 72 -3.63 -9.57 3.57
N PHE A 73 -4.68 -9.47 2.76
CA PHE A 73 -4.69 -9.99 1.40
C PHE A 73 -3.99 -9.05 0.42
N LEU A 74 -3.99 -7.74 0.67
CA LEU A 74 -3.17 -6.79 -0.08
C LEU A 74 -1.68 -7.09 0.06
N GLY A 75 -1.23 -7.57 1.22
CA GLY A 75 0.12 -8.07 1.42
C GLY A 75 0.49 -9.17 0.42
N LEU A 76 -0.43 -10.07 0.07
CA LEU A 76 -0.19 -11.11 -0.93
C LEU A 76 0.08 -10.53 -2.33
N SER A 77 -0.55 -9.40 -2.68
CA SER A 77 -0.28 -8.72 -3.95
C SER A 77 1.14 -8.14 -4.01
N ILE A 78 1.70 -7.73 -2.87
CA ILE A 78 3.12 -7.32 -2.75
C ILE A 78 4.03 -8.53 -3.03
N GLY A 79 3.68 -9.71 -2.49
CA GLY A 79 4.39 -10.95 -2.76
C GLY A 79 4.39 -11.31 -4.26
N ALA A 80 3.25 -11.17 -4.91
CA ALA A 80 3.13 -11.37 -6.36
C ALA A 80 3.99 -10.37 -7.16
N ASN A 81 4.00 -9.09 -6.76
CA ASN A 81 4.84 -8.05 -7.37
C ASN A 81 6.34 -8.37 -7.28
N ILE A 82 6.82 -8.70 -6.08
CA ILE A 82 8.24 -9.00 -5.83
C ILE A 82 8.69 -10.20 -6.65
N LEU A 83 7.89 -11.28 -6.65
CA LEU A 83 8.24 -12.49 -7.38
C LEU A 83 8.21 -12.28 -8.88
N ALA A 84 7.18 -11.61 -9.41
CA ALA A 84 7.09 -11.28 -10.83
C ALA A 84 8.22 -10.34 -11.26
N ALA A 85 8.55 -9.31 -10.47
CA ALA A 85 9.65 -8.39 -10.76
C ALA A 85 11.00 -9.11 -10.80
N ARG A 86 11.23 -10.06 -9.87
CA ARG A 86 12.46 -10.87 -9.83
C ARG A 86 12.62 -11.70 -11.10
N TYR A 87 11.60 -12.45 -11.51
CA TYR A 87 11.67 -13.26 -12.72
C TYR A 87 11.71 -12.42 -14.00
N PHE A 88 11.04 -11.24 -13.98
CA PHE A 88 11.13 -10.30 -15.08
C PHE A 88 12.57 -9.78 -15.24
N GLY A 89 13.25 -9.44 -14.15
CA GLY A 89 14.65 -9.01 -14.15
C GLY A 89 15.64 -10.11 -14.52
N ALA A 90 15.35 -11.36 -14.13
CA ALA A 90 16.15 -12.54 -14.46
C ALA A 90 15.95 -13.02 -15.92
N HIS A 91 15.00 -12.46 -16.66
CA HIS A 91 14.56 -12.94 -17.98
C HIS A 91 14.09 -14.41 -18.00
N GLU A 92 13.54 -14.86 -16.85
CA GLU A 92 12.96 -16.19 -16.69
C GLU A 92 11.48 -16.20 -17.10
N ASP A 93 11.22 -16.18 -18.39
CA ASP A 93 9.88 -15.98 -18.98
C ASP A 93 8.87 -17.06 -18.56
N GLU A 94 9.30 -18.33 -18.47
CA GLU A 94 8.42 -19.42 -18.04
C GLU A 94 8.00 -19.30 -16.57
N GLU A 95 8.96 -18.97 -15.69
CA GLU A 95 8.71 -18.81 -14.27
C GLU A 95 7.87 -17.56 -13.97
N LEU A 96 8.06 -16.49 -14.77
CA LEU A 96 7.22 -15.31 -14.73
C LEU A 96 5.78 -15.63 -15.14
N SER A 97 5.59 -16.37 -16.24
CA SER A 97 4.26 -16.80 -16.68
C SER A 97 3.55 -17.63 -15.62
N LYS A 98 4.24 -18.62 -15.01
CA LYS A 98 3.71 -19.41 -13.88
C LYS A 98 3.30 -18.51 -12.70
N THR A 99 4.08 -17.48 -12.42
CA THR A 99 3.80 -16.50 -11.35
C THR A 99 2.57 -15.68 -11.67
N VAL A 100 2.39 -15.21 -12.91
CA VAL A 100 1.21 -14.44 -13.35
C VAL A 100 -0.07 -15.26 -13.15
N HIS A 101 -0.10 -16.49 -13.68
CA HIS A 101 -1.28 -17.36 -13.60
C HIS A 101 -1.63 -17.73 -12.15
N THR A 102 -0.62 -18.07 -11.33
CA THR A 102 -0.81 -18.33 -9.90
C THR A 102 -1.34 -17.12 -9.17
N SER A 103 -0.81 -15.92 -9.45
CA SER A 103 -1.22 -14.66 -8.80
C SER A 103 -2.68 -14.31 -9.11
N ILE A 104 -3.12 -14.46 -10.35
CA ILE A 104 -4.51 -14.18 -10.74
C ILE A 104 -5.47 -15.19 -10.09
N LEU A 105 -5.13 -16.48 -10.05
CA LEU A 105 -5.96 -17.45 -9.34
C LEU A 105 -5.99 -17.19 -7.83
N LEU A 106 -4.85 -16.84 -7.23
CA LEU A 106 -4.79 -16.48 -5.81
C LEU A 106 -5.66 -15.26 -5.52
N SER A 107 -5.69 -14.26 -6.41
CA SER A 107 -6.55 -13.09 -6.27
C SER A 107 -8.04 -13.46 -6.30
N LEU A 108 -8.43 -14.40 -7.17
CA LEU A 108 -9.80 -14.91 -7.24
C LEU A 108 -10.19 -15.65 -5.95
N TYR A 109 -9.35 -16.59 -5.48
CA TYR A 109 -9.64 -17.31 -4.25
C TYR A 109 -9.67 -16.40 -3.02
N SER A 110 -8.73 -15.48 -2.91
CA SER A 110 -8.70 -14.48 -1.83
C SER A 110 -9.93 -13.59 -1.88
N GLY A 111 -10.32 -13.15 -3.06
CA GLY A 111 -11.50 -12.31 -3.27
C GLY A 111 -12.80 -13.04 -2.92
N VAL A 112 -12.99 -14.26 -3.38
CA VAL A 112 -14.15 -15.10 -3.05
C VAL A 112 -14.19 -15.39 -1.55
N PHE A 113 -13.06 -15.72 -0.94
CA PHE A 113 -12.98 -15.93 0.52
C PHE A 113 -13.42 -14.67 1.29
N LEU A 114 -12.89 -13.50 0.95
CA LEU A 114 -13.29 -12.23 1.57
C LEU A 114 -14.76 -11.91 1.32
N THR A 115 -15.27 -12.17 0.13
CA THR A 115 -16.70 -12.00 -0.21
C THR A 115 -17.58 -12.85 0.71
N VAL A 116 -17.27 -14.14 0.84
CA VAL A 116 -18.05 -15.06 1.68
C VAL A 116 -17.96 -14.66 3.16
N VAL A 117 -16.75 -14.47 3.68
CA VAL A 117 -16.55 -14.06 5.09
C VAL A 117 -17.18 -12.71 5.38
N GLY A 118 -17.04 -11.73 4.48
CA GLY A 118 -17.60 -10.40 4.65
C GLY A 118 -19.12 -10.39 4.62
N ILE A 119 -19.76 -11.09 3.67
CA ILE A 119 -21.22 -11.14 3.58
C ILE A 119 -21.84 -11.88 4.77
N LEU A 120 -21.30 -13.05 5.13
CA LEU A 120 -21.84 -13.87 6.21
C LEU A 120 -21.50 -13.29 7.59
N GLY A 121 -20.30 -12.77 7.75
CA GLY A 121 -19.78 -12.25 9.02
C GLY A 121 -20.16 -10.81 9.33
N ALA A 122 -20.64 -10.02 8.34
CA ALA A 122 -20.86 -8.57 8.46
C ALA A 122 -21.57 -8.16 9.76
N ARG A 123 -22.75 -8.72 10.02
CA ARG A 123 -23.58 -8.37 11.19
C ARG A 123 -22.90 -8.78 12.51
N THR A 124 -22.34 -9.97 12.56
CA THR A 124 -21.67 -10.49 13.76
C THR A 124 -20.45 -9.67 14.13
N ILE A 125 -19.63 -9.31 13.15
CA ILE A 125 -18.42 -8.51 13.38
C ILE A 125 -18.81 -7.09 13.84
N LEU A 126 -19.83 -6.47 13.24
CA LEU A 126 -20.32 -5.15 13.66
C LEU A 126 -20.88 -5.16 15.08
N ILE A 127 -21.55 -6.23 15.49
CA ILE A 127 -22.00 -6.40 16.88
C ILE A 127 -20.81 -6.51 17.84
N TRP A 128 -19.77 -7.27 17.50
CA TRP A 128 -18.54 -7.34 18.30
C TRP A 128 -17.83 -6.00 18.40
N MET A 129 -17.91 -5.17 17.36
CA MET A 129 -17.39 -3.82 17.36
C MET A 129 -18.29 -2.81 18.10
N GLN A 130 -19.38 -3.26 18.73
CA GLN A 130 -20.33 -2.42 19.46
C GLN A 130 -20.95 -1.31 18.59
N CYS A 131 -21.25 -1.63 17.32
CA CYS A 131 -21.94 -0.70 16.43
C CYS A 131 -23.31 -0.32 17.01
N PRO A 132 -23.67 0.97 17.09
CA PRO A 132 -24.95 1.41 17.62
C PRO A 132 -26.14 0.78 16.89
N ALA A 133 -27.18 0.42 17.63
CA ALA A 133 -28.33 -0.31 17.10
C ALA A 133 -29.07 0.44 15.97
N ASN A 134 -29.13 1.77 16.05
CA ASN A 134 -29.74 2.65 15.03
C ASN A 134 -28.94 2.69 13.70
N VAL A 135 -27.67 2.29 13.71
CA VAL A 135 -26.79 2.30 12.54
C VAL A 135 -26.50 0.89 12.03
N LEU A 136 -26.67 -0.13 12.88
CA LEU A 136 -26.24 -1.52 12.63
C LEU A 136 -26.80 -2.10 11.33
N ASP A 137 -28.06 -1.88 11.02
CA ASP A 137 -28.69 -2.45 9.81
C ASP A 137 -28.15 -1.77 8.53
N LEU A 138 -27.97 -0.45 8.54
CA LEU A 138 -27.37 0.30 7.43
C LEU A 138 -25.89 -0.07 7.24
N ALA A 139 -25.14 -0.19 8.34
CA ALA A 139 -23.75 -0.60 8.29
C ALA A 139 -23.58 -2.04 7.78
N THR A 140 -24.48 -2.94 8.19
CA THR A 140 -24.51 -4.33 7.71
C THR A 140 -24.82 -4.40 6.21
N LEU A 141 -25.80 -3.62 5.74
CA LEU A 141 -26.15 -3.56 4.31
C LEU A 141 -24.97 -3.04 3.48
N TYR A 142 -24.40 -1.90 3.89
CA TYR A 142 -23.21 -1.33 3.24
C TYR A 142 -22.07 -2.35 3.15
N LEU A 143 -21.75 -2.98 4.26
CA LEU A 143 -20.64 -3.93 4.34
C LEU A 143 -20.86 -5.16 3.45
N ARG A 144 -22.07 -5.72 3.42
CA ARG A 144 -22.40 -6.86 2.56
C ARG A 144 -22.25 -6.53 1.08
N ILE A 145 -22.76 -5.37 0.65
CA ILE A 145 -22.65 -4.92 -0.75
C ILE A 145 -21.15 -4.68 -1.07
N TYR A 146 -20.43 -3.99 -0.21
CA TYR A 146 -19.01 -3.72 -0.40
C TYR A 146 -18.20 -5.01 -0.56
N PHE A 147 -18.41 -6.00 0.32
CA PHE A 147 -17.70 -7.28 0.25
C PHE A 147 -18.10 -8.13 -0.95
N ALA A 148 -19.28 -7.95 -1.53
CA ALA A 148 -19.63 -8.58 -2.80
C ALA A 148 -18.70 -8.16 -3.94
N GLY A 149 -18.10 -6.96 -3.86
CA GLY A 149 -17.10 -6.47 -4.81
C GLY A 149 -15.66 -6.90 -4.54
N MET A 150 -15.37 -7.62 -3.44
CA MET A 150 -13.99 -7.92 -3.03
C MET A 150 -13.21 -8.74 -4.04
N THR A 151 -13.87 -9.63 -4.77
CA THR A 151 -13.20 -10.39 -5.83
C THR A 151 -12.66 -9.46 -6.92
N ALA A 152 -13.41 -8.44 -7.32
CA ALA A 152 -12.95 -7.44 -8.28
C ALA A 152 -11.80 -6.59 -7.70
N THR A 153 -11.90 -6.18 -6.43
CA THR A 153 -10.84 -5.44 -5.73
C THR A 153 -9.53 -6.23 -5.70
N MET A 154 -9.58 -7.52 -5.38
CA MET A 154 -8.38 -8.38 -5.36
C MET A 154 -7.79 -8.54 -6.77
N LEU A 155 -8.63 -8.80 -7.77
CA LEU A 155 -8.18 -8.89 -9.18
C LEU A 155 -7.48 -7.62 -9.64
N TYR A 156 -8.03 -6.44 -9.33
CA TYR A 156 -7.38 -5.18 -9.65
C TYR A 156 -6.02 -5.05 -8.96
N ASN A 157 -5.94 -5.30 -7.64
CA ASN A 157 -4.71 -5.11 -6.87
C ASN A 157 -3.59 -6.06 -7.34
N PHE A 158 -3.89 -7.35 -7.56
CA PHE A 158 -2.91 -8.29 -8.06
C PHE A 158 -2.51 -7.99 -9.51
N GLY A 159 -3.47 -7.69 -10.38
CA GLY A 159 -3.18 -7.34 -11.77
C GLY A 159 -2.35 -6.06 -11.89
N ALA A 160 -2.66 -5.03 -11.11
CA ALA A 160 -1.85 -3.81 -11.02
C ALA A 160 -0.46 -4.10 -10.44
N ALA A 161 -0.33 -5.02 -9.47
CA ALA A 161 0.95 -5.45 -8.92
C ALA A 161 1.84 -6.13 -9.99
N LEU A 162 1.25 -6.98 -10.85
CA LEU A 162 1.95 -7.63 -11.97
C LEU A 162 2.40 -6.60 -13.02
N LEU A 163 1.58 -5.60 -13.36
CA LEU A 163 1.98 -4.52 -14.26
C LEU A 163 3.11 -3.66 -13.66
N ARG A 164 3.03 -3.35 -12.37
CA ARG A 164 4.13 -2.64 -11.66
C ARG A 164 5.44 -3.44 -11.68
N ALA A 165 5.36 -4.76 -11.65
CA ALA A 165 6.55 -5.63 -11.71
C ALA A 165 7.34 -5.45 -13.01
N SER A 166 6.70 -5.10 -14.13
CA SER A 166 7.35 -4.75 -15.41
C SER A 166 7.69 -3.26 -15.57
N GLY A 167 7.39 -2.43 -14.56
CA GLY A 167 7.63 -0.99 -14.62
C GLY A 167 6.45 -0.15 -15.09
N ASP A 168 5.29 -0.76 -15.34
CA ASP A 168 4.11 -0.02 -15.78
C ASP A 168 3.24 0.41 -14.60
N THR A 169 3.32 1.68 -14.27
CA THR A 169 2.47 2.33 -13.27
C THR A 169 1.41 3.24 -13.89
N GLN A 170 1.52 3.54 -15.18
CA GLN A 170 0.63 4.48 -15.87
C GLN A 170 -0.71 3.84 -16.21
N ARG A 171 -0.71 2.61 -16.77
CA ARG A 171 -1.96 1.94 -17.13
C ARG A 171 -2.86 1.68 -15.91
N PRO A 172 -2.37 1.17 -14.78
CA PRO A 172 -3.18 1.08 -13.55
C PRO A 172 -3.76 2.42 -13.10
N LEU A 173 -3.01 3.53 -13.21
CA LEU A 173 -3.51 4.87 -12.91
C LEU A 173 -4.68 5.26 -13.82
N TYR A 174 -4.56 5.05 -15.15
CA TYR A 174 -5.64 5.38 -16.09
C TYR A 174 -6.91 4.56 -15.84
N TYR A 175 -6.75 3.27 -15.50
CA TYR A 175 -7.90 2.40 -15.19
C TYR A 175 -8.60 2.83 -13.91
N LEU A 176 -7.81 3.19 -12.89
CA LEU A 176 -8.35 3.72 -11.64
C LEU A 176 -9.06 5.07 -11.84
N PHE A 177 -8.46 5.97 -12.62
CA PHE A 177 -9.08 7.26 -12.93
C PHE A 177 -10.42 7.08 -13.64
N ALA A 178 -10.46 6.26 -14.70
CA ALA A 178 -11.69 5.99 -15.44
C ALA A 178 -12.78 5.37 -14.53
N SER A 179 -12.43 4.37 -13.72
CA SER A 179 -13.38 3.75 -12.80
C SER A 179 -13.81 4.69 -11.67
N GLY A 180 -12.92 5.56 -11.19
CA GLY A 180 -13.25 6.53 -10.16
C GLY A 180 -14.20 7.63 -10.63
N VAL A 181 -14.04 8.11 -11.87
CA VAL A 181 -15.03 9.03 -12.47
C VAL A 181 -16.40 8.37 -12.57
N VAL A 182 -16.46 7.11 -12.99
CA VAL A 182 -17.72 6.35 -13.02
C VAL A 182 -18.29 6.18 -11.60
N ASN A 183 -17.44 5.90 -10.59
CA ASN A 183 -17.87 5.82 -9.19
C ASN A 183 -18.58 7.09 -8.74
N VAL A 184 -17.96 8.27 -8.94
CA VAL A 184 -18.54 9.56 -8.54
C VAL A 184 -19.90 9.80 -9.24
N ILE A 185 -19.97 9.54 -10.54
CA ILE A 185 -21.22 9.70 -11.31
C ILE A 185 -22.30 8.75 -10.76
N LEU A 186 -21.98 7.48 -10.55
CA LEU A 186 -22.93 6.51 -10.02
C LEU A 186 -23.35 6.83 -8.58
N ASN A 187 -22.47 7.34 -7.73
CA ASN A 187 -22.82 7.81 -6.40
C ASN A 187 -23.88 8.90 -6.45
N LEU A 188 -23.68 9.91 -7.30
CA LEU A 188 -24.67 10.98 -7.45
C LEU A 188 -26.00 10.44 -7.99
N VAL A 189 -25.98 9.55 -8.98
CA VAL A 189 -27.19 8.96 -9.55
C VAL A 189 -27.92 8.08 -8.53
N PHE A 190 -27.23 7.17 -7.86
CA PHE A 190 -27.88 6.22 -6.94
C PHE A 190 -28.36 6.89 -5.66
N VAL A 191 -27.60 7.84 -5.09
CA VAL A 191 -27.97 8.48 -3.83
C VAL A 191 -28.96 9.61 -4.07
N ILE A 192 -28.76 10.48 -5.07
CA ILE A 192 -29.61 11.66 -5.26
C ILE A 192 -30.86 11.33 -6.06
N TYR A 193 -30.73 10.55 -7.16
CA TYR A 193 -31.85 10.29 -8.05
C TYR A 193 -32.68 9.07 -7.63
N PHE A 194 -31.99 7.96 -7.25
CA PHE A 194 -32.63 6.73 -6.82
C PHE A 194 -32.88 6.62 -5.31
N HIS A 195 -32.37 7.55 -4.49
CA HIS A 195 -32.52 7.57 -3.03
C HIS A 195 -32.08 6.27 -2.35
N MET A 196 -30.98 5.64 -2.84
CA MET A 196 -30.50 4.34 -2.35
C MET A 196 -29.62 4.43 -1.09
N ASP A 197 -29.41 5.62 -0.54
CA ASP A 197 -28.60 5.87 0.68
C ASP A 197 -27.24 5.13 0.64
N VAL A 198 -26.89 4.42 1.72
CA VAL A 198 -25.63 3.64 1.84
C VAL A 198 -25.48 2.54 0.78
N ALA A 199 -26.62 1.93 0.36
CA ALA A 199 -26.61 0.89 -0.65
C ALA A 199 -26.15 1.44 -2.01
N GLY A 200 -26.54 2.67 -2.34
CA GLY A 200 -26.15 3.35 -3.58
C GLY A 200 -24.66 3.56 -3.66
N VAL A 201 -24.04 4.04 -2.58
CA VAL A 201 -22.58 4.28 -2.53
C VAL A 201 -21.82 2.97 -2.58
N ALA A 202 -22.23 1.96 -1.81
CA ALA A 202 -21.58 0.65 -1.85
C ALA A 202 -21.66 0.02 -3.25
N LEU A 203 -22.82 0.11 -3.91
CA LEU A 203 -23.04 -0.43 -5.25
C LEU A 203 -22.20 0.31 -6.31
N ALA A 204 -22.13 1.65 -6.23
CA ALA A 204 -21.28 2.47 -7.10
C ALA A 204 -19.80 2.07 -6.98
N THR A 205 -19.34 1.85 -5.74
CA THR A 205 -17.98 1.39 -5.46
C THR A 205 -17.74 0.00 -6.05
N VAL A 206 -18.64 -0.94 -5.87
CA VAL A 206 -18.53 -2.30 -6.45
C VAL A 206 -18.46 -2.26 -7.98
N ILE A 207 -19.34 -1.50 -8.63
CA ILE A 207 -19.35 -1.36 -10.09
C ILE A 207 -18.04 -0.76 -10.57
N SER A 208 -17.54 0.28 -9.93
CA SER A 208 -16.26 0.91 -10.29
C SER A 208 -15.08 -0.05 -10.12
N GLN A 209 -15.07 -0.85 -9.05
CA GLN A 209 -14.05 -1.89 -8.85
C GLN A 209 -14.13 -2.99 -9.93
N CYS A 210 -15.32 -3.39 -10.34
CA CYS A 210 -15.51 -4.33 -11.45
C CYS A 210 -14.96 -3.77 -12.77
N ILE A 211 -15.16 -2.47 -13.04
CA ILE A 211 -14.63 -1.80 -14.23
C ILE A 211 -13.10 -1.79 -14.19
N SER A 212 -12.48 -1.37 -13.08
CA SER A 212 -11.02 -1.33 -12.97
C SER A 212 -10.40 -2.72 -13.08
N ALA A 213 -11.01 -3.74 -12.46
CA ALA A 213 -10.60 -5.14 -12.56
C ALA A 213 -10.68 -5.65 -14.01
N ALA A 214 -11.80 -5.40 -14.68
CA ALA A 214 -11.99 -5.79 -16.07
C ALA A 214 -10.96 -5.15 -17.00
N LEU A 215 -10.64 -3.87 -16.80
CA LEU A 215 -9.62 -3.16 -17.59
C LEU A 215 -8.22 -3.73 -17.36
N VAL A 216 -7.85 -4.03 -16.11
CA VAL A 216 -6.54 -4.64 -15.79
C VAL A 216 -6.44 -6.05 -16.35
N VAL A 217 -7.47 -6.89 -16.19
CA VAL A 217 -7.49 -8.25 -16.75
C VAL A 217 -7.43 -8.20 -18.28
N ARG A 218 -8.21 -7.33 -18.93
CA ARG A 218 -8.14 -7.12 -20.38
C ARG A 218 -6.74 -6.69 -20.82
N CYS A 219 -6.06 -5.86 -20.04
CA CYS A 219 -4.69 -5.44 -20.29
C CYS A 219 -3.76 -6.66 -20.29
N LEU A 220 -3.78 -7.48 -19.21
CA LEU A 220 -2.93 -8.68 -19.09
C LEU A 220 -3.21 -9.71 -20.19
N VAL A 221 -4.47 -9.89 -20.59
CA VAL A 221 -4.83 -10.82 -21.70
C VAL A 221 -4.27 -10.32 -23.04
N LYS A 222 -4.24 -9.00 -23.27
CA LYS A 222 -3.72 -8.37 -24.48
C LYS A 222 -2.20 -8.18 -24.47
N GLU A 223 -1.54 -8.42 -23.33
CA GLU A 223 -0.09 -8.38 -23.27
C GLU A 223 0.56 -9.35 -24.24
N THR A 224 1.77 -9.01 -24.66
CA THR A 224 2.65 -9.87 -25.45
C THR A 224 3.85 -10.24 -24.57
N GLY A 225 4.25 -11.51 -24.59
CA GLY A 225 5.35 -11.99 -23.75
C GLY A 225 4.90 -12.64 -22.45
N PRO A 226 5.79 -12.79 -21.46
CA PRO A 226 5.59 -13.65 -20.29
C PRO A 226 4.57 -13.13 -19.27
N LEU A 227 4.20 -11.83 -19.34
CA LEU A 227 3.14 -11.25 -18.52
C LEU A 227 1.73 -11.52 -19.07
N ARG A 228 1.62 -12.11 -20.26
CA ARG A 228 0.34 -12.41 -20.87
C ARG A 228 -0.45 -13.40 -20.01
N LEU A 229 -1.69 -13.03 -19.70
CA LEU A 229 -2.66 -13.92 -19.07
C LEU A 229 -3.37 -14.75 -20.12
N ASP A 230 -3.15 -16.07 -20.10
CA ASP A 230 -3.88 -17.03 -20.91
C ASP A 230 -4.83 -17.85 -20.02
N PHE A 231 -6.13 -17.70 -20.20
CA PHE A 231 -7.13 -18.41 -19.42
C PHE A 231 -7.04 -19.94 -19.56
N ARG A 232 -6.44 -20.44 -20.65
CA ARG A 232 -6.23 -21.88 -20.87
C ARG A 232 -5.10 -22.45 -20.03
N GLN A 233 -4.19 -21.58 -19.58
CA GLN A 233 -3.03 -21.95 -18.76
C GLN A 233 -3.23 -21.63 -17.28
N LEU A 234 -4.44 -21.19 -16.87
CA LEU A 234 -4.74 -20.89 -15.49
C LEU A 234 -4.56 -22.12 -14.62
N LYS A 235 -3.49 -22.10 -13.82
CA LYS A 235 -3.15 -23.17 -12.88
C LYS A 235 -2.43 -22.57 -11.67
N ILE A 236 -2.69 -23.12 -10.48
CA ILE A 236 -1.87 -22.86 -9.32
C ILE A 236 -0.62 -23.73 -9.37
N TYR A 237 0.52 -23.07 -9.37
CA TYR A 237 1.81 -23.74 -9.22
C TYR A 237 2.21 -23.67 -7.73
N PRO A 238 2.28 -24.82 -7.01
CA PRO A 238 2.48 -24.84 -5.55
C PRO A 238 3.74 -24.11 -5.09
N ILE A 239 4.83 -24.24 -5.86
CA ILE A 239 6.10 -23.56 -5.57
C ILE A 239 5.91 -22.03 -5.62
N LYS A 240 5.24 -21.52 -6.67
CA LYS A 240 4.97 -20.08 -6.83
C LYS A 240 4.02 -19.56 -5.76
N LEU A 241 2.97 -20.31 -5.45
CA LEU A 241 2.07 -20.00 -4.36
C LEU A 241 2.82 -19.87 -3.04
N LYS A 242 3.66 -20.88 -2.70
CA LYS A 242 4.48 -20.84 -1.48
C LYS A 242 5.39 -19.62 -1.45
N GLN A 243 6.06 -19.28 -2.53
CA GLN A 243 6.93 -18.13 -2.64
C GLN A 243 6.17 -16.80 -2.46
N ILE A 244 5.00 -16.64 -3.10
CA ILE A 244 4.13 -15.47 -2.93
C ILE A 244 3.68 -15.35 -1.47
N MET A 245 3.26 -16.45 -0.84
CA MET A 245 2.81 -16.46 0.54
C MET A 245 3.94 -16.15 1.53
N GLN A 246 5.14 -16.63 1.31
CA GLN A 246 6.31 -16.35 2.16
C GLN A 246 6.68 -14.86 2.21
N VAL A 247 6.36 -14.11 1.17
CA VAL A 247 6.54 -12.65 1.10
C VAL A 247 5.27 -11.94 1.58
N GLY A 248 4.13 -12.36 1.07
CA GLY A 248 2.87 -11.66 1.22
C GLY A 248 2.25 -11.77 2.61
N ILE A 249 2.35 -12.95 3.26
CA ILE A 249 1.80 -13.12 4.62
C ILE A 249 2.50 -12.20 5.63
N PRO A 250 3.85 -12.15 5.71
CA PRO A 250 4.51 -11.21 6.60
C PRO A 250 4.14 -9.75 6.31
N ALA A 251 4.01 -9.36 5.04
CA ALA A 251 3.60 -8.01 4.66
C ALA A 251 2.16 -7.70 5.09
N GLY A 252 1.25 -8.64 4.91
CA GLY A 252 -0.15 -8.50 5.33
C GLY A 252 -0.32 -8.42 6.84
N ILE A 253 0.36 -9.30 7.60
CA ILE A 253 0.37 -9.27 9.06
C ILE A 253 0.91 -7.93 9.57
N GLN A 254 2.02 -7.45 8.98
CA GLN A 254 2.56 -6.12 9.34
C GLN A 254 1.53 -5.02 9.14
N GLY A 255 0.85 -4.97 7.98
CA GLY A 255 -0.17 -3.96 7.69
C GLY A 255 -1.37 -4.03 8.64
N MET A 256 -1.84 -5.24 8.96
CA MET A 256 -2.94 -5.47 9.88
C MET A 256 -2.60 -5.01 11.31
N LEU A 257 -1.45 -5.41 11.84
CA LEU A 257 -1.03 -5.06 13.19
C LEU A 257 -0.67 -3.58 13.33
N PHE A 258 -0.13 -2.97 12.26
CA PHE A 258 0.10 -1.52 12.22
C PHE A 258 -1.23 -0.74 12.28
N SER A 259 -2.25 -1.20 11.56
CA SER A 259 -3.60 -0.61 11.66
C SER A 259 -4.18 -0.72 13.06
N LEU A 260 -4.00 -1.87 13.73
CA LEU A 260 -4.46 -2.08 15.10
C LEU A 260 -3.73 -1.15 16.10
N ALA A 261 -2.42 -0.98 15.96
CA ALA A 261 -1.64 -0.05 16.77
C ALA A 261 -2.13 1.41 16.61
N ASN A 262 -2.44 1.82 15.38
CA ASN A 262 -2.98 3.16 15.11
C ASN A 262 -4.37 3.37 15.74
N VAL A 263 -5.23 2.36 15.77
CA VAL A 263 -6.52 2.42 16.49
C VAL A 263 -6.30 2.67 17.99
N THR A 264 -5.32 2.01 18.60
CA THR A 264 -5.01 2.22 20.03
C THR A 264 -4.50 3.63 20.30
N VAL A 265 -3.63 4.18 19.43
CA VAL A 265 -3.18 5.57 19.54
C VAL A 265 -4.36 6.52 19.38
N GLN A 266 -5.25 6.29 18.42
CA GLN A 266 -6.44 7.13 18.21
C GLN A 266 -7.38 7.09 19.42
N SER A 267 -7.53 5.95 20.09
CA SER A 267 -8.29 5.85 21.34
C SER A 267 -7.74 6.76 22.42
N SER A 268 -6.40 6.87 22.53
CA SER A 268 -5.76 7.82 23.46
C SER A 268 -6.01 9.28 23.06
N VAL A 269 -6.04 9.61 21.77
CA VAL A 269 -6.41 10.96 21.29
C VAL A 269 -7.86 11.29 21.65
N ASN A 270 -8.77 10.32 21.49
CA ASN A 270 -10.20 10.53 21.76
C ASN A 270 -10.49 10.85 23.23
N SER A 271 -9.63 10.45 24.17
CA SER A 271 -9.80 10.77 25.60
C SER A 271 -9.64 12.26 25.95
N PHE A 272 -9.09 13.07 25.02
CA PHE A 272 -8.92 14.51 25.20
C PHE A 272 -10.14 15.35 24.78
N GLY A 273 -11.22 14.73 24.35
CA GLY A 273 -12.47 15.40 24.00
C GLY A 273 -12.66 15.69 22.52
N GLU A 274 -13.85 16.19 22.20
CA GLU A 274 -14.36 16.29 20.83
C GLU A 274 -13.55 17.21 19.92
N VAL A 275 -13.08 18.34 20.43
CA VAL A 275 -12.31 19.35 19.68
C VAL A 275 -10.97 18.75 19.20
N ILE A 276 -10.25 18.08 20.11
CA ILE A 276 -8.95 17.45 19.79
C ILE A 276 -9.16 16.26 18.85
N MET A 277 -10.21 15.46 19.07
CA MET A 277 -10.58 14.36 18.20
C MET A 277 -10.89 14.85 16.79
N ALA A 278 -11.69 15.90 16.63
CA ALA A 278 -12.04 16.47 15.33
C ALA A 278 -10.81 17.06 14.61
N GLY A 279 -9.99 17.85 15.33
CA GLY A 279 -8.75 18.40 14.79
C GLY A 279 -7.74 17.33 14.36
N SER A 280 -7.58 16.29 15.19
CA SER A 280 -6.73 15.14 14.86
C SER A 280 -7.23 14.39 13.63
N SER A 281 -8.53 14.17 13.49
CA SER A 281 -9.13 13.48 12.33
C SER A 281 -8.93 14.28 11.03
N ALA A 282 -9.10 15.60 11.08
CA ALA A 282 -8.82 16.48 9.95
C ALA A 282 -7.33 16.44 9.55
N ALA A 283 -6.43 16.46 10.52
CA ALA A 283 -4.99 16.35 10.28
C ALA A 283 -4.61 15.00 9.68
N ILE A 284 -5.16 13.88 10.17
CA ILE A 284 -4.96 12.53 9.59
C ILE A 284 -5.33 12.52 8.10
N SER A 285 -6.42 13.17 7.72
CA SER A 285 -6.83 13.24 6.31
C SER A 285 -5.77 13.92 5.44
N ILE A 286 -5.11 14.95 5.94
CA ILE A 286 -4.00 15.61 5.24
C ILE A 286 -2.76 14.71 5.23
N GLU A 287 -2.44 14.08 6.36
CA GLU A 287 -1.31 13.14 6.51
C GLU A 287 -1.39 11.97 5.52
N GLN A 288 -2.59 11.48 5.19
CA GLN A 288 -2.78 10.41 4.20
C GLN A 288 -2.27 10.78 2.80
N PHE A 289 -2.39 12.05 2.40
CA PHE A 289 -1.82 12.50 1.12
C PHE A 289 -0.30 12.49 1.15
N ILE A 290 0.33 12.85 2.27
CA ILE A 290 1.79 12.78 2.44
C ILE A 290 2.24 11.32 2.42
N TYR A 291 1.55 10.45 3.16
CA TYR A 291 1.85 9.01 3.23
C TYR A 291 1.72 8.31 1.88
N SER A 292 0.82 8.78 0.99
CA SER A 292 0.71 8.24 -0.37
C SER A 292 2.01 8.35 -1.17
N ASN A 293 2.79 9.42 -0.94
CA ASN A 293 4.12 9.60 -1.53
C ASN A 293 5.13 8.58 -0.97
N ILE A 294 5.15 8.37 0.35
CA ILE A 294 6.03 7.37 1.00
C ILE A 294 5.76 5.98 0.44
N ASN A 295 4.48 5.60 0.36
CA ASN A 295 4.06 4.30 -0.17
C ASN A 295 4.49 4.11 -1.64
N ALA A 296 4.41 5.17 -2.46
CA ALA A 296 4.85 5.11 -3.84
C ALA A 296 6.36 4.86 -3.97
N PHE A 297 7.19 5.53 -3.15
CA PHE A 297 8.63 5.29 -3.13
C PHE A 297 8.99 3.92 -2.54
N TYR A 298 8.26 3.45 -1.54
CA TYR A 298 8.37 2.07 -1.05
C TYR A 298 8.12 1.06 -2.18
N GLN A 299 7.01 1.18 -2.91
CA GLN A 299 6.67 0.26 -4.01
C GLN A 299 7.66 0.38 -5.18
N ALA A 300 8.14 1.58 -5.48
CA ALA A 300 9.18 1.79 -6.48
C ALA A 300 10.47 1.09 -6.07
N ASN A 301 10.92 1.26 -4.83
CA ASN A 301 12.11 0.60 -4.31
C ASN A 301 11.98 -0.93 -4.32
N VAL A 302 10.80 -1.47 -3.95
CA VAL A 302 10.50 -2.90 -4.07
C VAL A 302 10.70 -3.41 -5.50
N ALA A 303 10.07 -2.75 -6.49
CA ALA A 303 10.09 -3.21 -7.87
C ALA A 303 11.49 -3.12 -8.49
N PHE A 304 12.18 -1.96 -8.32
CA PHE A 304 13.53 -1.75 -8.82
C PHE A 304 14.53 -2.73 -8.18
N THR A 305 14.47 -2.90 -6.86
CA THR A 305 15.35 -3.82 -6.14
C THR A 305 15.12 -5.26 -6.57
N SER A 306 13.84 -5.69 -6.68
CA SER A 306 13.50 -7.07 -7.07
C SER A 306 13.95 -7.41 -8.48
N GLN A 307 13.77 -6.50 -9.47
CA GLN A 307 14.27 -6.71 -10.82
C GLN A 307 15.80 -6.80 -10.87
N ASN A 308 16.50 -5.87 -10.20
CA ASN A 308 17.95 -5.88 -10.18
C ASN A 308 18.52 -7.07 -9.40
N TYR A 309 17.81 -7.55 -8.38
CA TYR A 309 18.16 -8.79 -7.68
C TYR A 309 18.02 -10.01 -8.59
N GLY A 310 16.92 -10.09 -9.38
CA GLY A 310 16.75 -11.13 -10.40
C GLY A 310 17.83 -11.10 -11.48
N ALA A 311 18.21 -9.90 -11.92
CA ALA A 311 19.27 -9.71 -12.93
C ALA A 311 20.70 -9.91 -12.37
N GLY A 312 20.89 -10.12 -11.07
CA GLY A 312 22.21 -10.26 -10.46
C GLY A 312 23.02 -8.96 -10.33
N ASP A 313 22.40 -7.77 -10.58
CA ASP A 313 23.11 -6.47 -10.43
C ASP A 313 22.99 -5.92 -9.00
N TYR A 314 23.72 -6.51 -8.08
CA TYR A 314 23.68 -6.13 -6.67
C TYR A 314 24.37 -4.78 -6.40
N ARG A 315 25.28 -4.34 -7.26
CA ARG A 315 25.90 -3.01 -7.12
C ARG A 315 24.86 -1.91 -7.36
N ARG A 316 23.97 -2.14 -8.29
CA ARG A 316 22.88 -1.23 -8.61
C ARG A 316 21.82 -1.20 -7.50
N ILE A 317 21.56 -2.31 -6.81
CA ILE A 317 20.62 -2.38 -5.66
C ILE A 317 20.98 -1.37 -4.58
N LYS A 318 22.27 -1.21 -4.21
CA LYS A 318 22.71 -0.22 -3.22
C LYS A 318 22.42 1.21 -3.65
N LYS A 319 22.66 1.51 -4.93
CA LYS A 319 22.35 2.83 -5.49
C LYS A 319 20.84 3.09 -5.51
N ILE A 320 20.03 2.07 -5.86
CA ILE A 320 18.58 2.14 -5.83
C ILE A 320 18.08 2.44 -4.41
N ALA A 321 18.54 1.70 -3.41
CA ALA A 321 18.17 1.92 -2.01
C ALA A 321 18.48 3.35 -1.56
N MET A 322 19.70 3.83 -1.79
CA MET A 322 20.10 5.19 -1.41
C MET A 322 19.28 6.26 -2.13
N ILE A 323 19.13 6.15 -3.46
CA ILE A 323 18.40 7.15 -4.25
C ILE A 323 16.91 7.14 -3.86
N SER A 324 16.31 5.96 -3.66
CA SER A 324 14.91 5.85 -3.26
C SER A 324 14.65 6.44 -1.89
N VAL A 325 15.51 6.16 -0.91
CA VAL A 325 15.38 6.72 0.45
C VAL A 325 15.57 8.23 0.42
N VAL A 326 16.67 8.73 -0.17
CA VAL A 326 16.93 10.18 -0.22
C VAL A 326 15.82 10.93 -0.94
N THR A 327 15.40 10.44 -2.12
CA THR A 327 14.33 11.11 -2.88
C THR A 327 12.99 11.01 -2.15
N GLY A 328 12.68 9.86 -1.57
CA GLY A 328 11.48 9.68 -0.75
C GLY A 328 11.45 10.64 0.44
N VAL A 329 12.54 10.78 1.18
CA VAL A 329 12.66 11.74 2.30
C VAL A 329 12.48 13.18 1.81
N VAL A 330 13.24 13.59 0.80
CA VAL A 330 13.19 14.99 0.29
C VAL A 330 11.80 15.36 -0.19
N THR A 331 11.16 14.49 -0.98
CA THR A 331 9.81 14.77 -1.50
C THR A 331 8.76 14.72 -0.39
N THR A 332 8.88 13.82 0.57
CA THR A 332 7.97 13.72 1.72
C THR A 332 8.09 14.94 2.63
N GLU A 333 9.32 15.36 2.98
CA GLU A 333 9.52 16.55 3.81
C GLU A 333 9.04 17.82 3.12
N LEU A 334 9.26 17.93 1.80
CA LEU A 334 8.71 19.07 1.04
C LEU A 334 7.18 19.12 1.16
N LEU A 335 6.50 17.99 0.95
CA LEU A 335 5.04 17.91 1.11
C LEU A 335 4.61 18.21 2.55
N SER A 336 5.34 17.74 3.54
CA SER A 336 5.08 17.97 4.97
C SER A 336 5.21 19.44 5.36
N VAL A 337 6.28 20.10 4.93
CA VAL A 337 6.48 21.53 5.16
C VAL A 337 5.36 22.35 4.49
N LEU A 338 5.00 22.01 3.25
CA LEU A 338 3.87 22.66 2.57
C LEU A 338 2.55 22.42 3.30
N ALA A 339 2.29 21.19 3.78
CA ALA A 339 1.08 20.86 4.53
C ALA A 339 1.00 21.60 5.86
N VAL A 340 2.12 21.83 6.57
CA VAL A 340 2.16 22.62 7.81
C VAL A 340 2.03 24.10 7.50
N TYR A 341 2.68 24.62 6.45
CA TYR A 341 2.60 26.03 6.05
C TYR A 341 1.17 26.43 5.65
N PHE A 342 0.52 25.62 4.82
CA PHE A 342 -0.89 25.82 4.44
C PHE A 342 -1.88 25.14 5.41
N GLY A 343 -1.40 24.65 6.56
CA GLY A 343 -2.18 23.87 7.50
C GLY A 343 -3.47 24.54 7.97
N PRO A 344 -3.48 25.84 8.35
CA PRO A 344 -4.73 26.51 8.74
C PRO A 344 -5.78 26.50 7.62
N GLN A 345 -5.37 26.74 6.36
CA GLN A 345 -6.28 26.73 5.21
C GLN A 345 -6.78 25.31 4.91
N LEU A 346 -5.89 24.31 4.93
CA LEU A 346 -6.22 22.91 4.67
C LEU A 346 -7.16 22.37 5.75
N LEU A 347 -6.89 22.63 7.03
CA LEU A 347 -7.75 22.21 8.13
C LEU A 347 -9.09 22.95 8.12
N GLY A 348 -9.09 24.23 7.70
CA GLY A 348 -10.28 25.05 7.53
C GLY A 348 -11.27 24.50 6.49
N ILE A 349 -10.82 23.66 5.55
CA ILE A 349 -11.71 22.94 4.63
C ILE A 349 -12.57 21.92 5.38
N TYR A 350 -12.01 21.31 6.44
CA TYR A 350 -12.69 20.27 7.24
C TYR A 350 -13.55 20.85 8.36
N SER A 351 -13.14 21.96 8.96
CA SER A 351 -13.89 22.59 10.05
C SER A 351 -13.75 24.12 10.06
N PRO A 352 -14.85 24.87 10.21
CA PRO A 352 -14.81 26.32 10.38
C PRO A 352 -14.39 26.75 11.79
N SER A 353 -14.31 25.84 12.78
CA SER A 353 -13.95 26.14 14.16
C SER A 353 -12.47 26.40 14.29
N ALA A 354 -12.11 27.60 14.80
CA ALA A 354 -10.72 27.96 15.07
C ALA A 354 -10.05 27.05 16.11
N GLU A 355 -10.79 26.52 17.07
CA GLU A 355 -10.29 25.60 18.10
C GLU A 355 -9.92 24.23 17.47
N VAL A 356 -10.77 23.71 16.58
CA VAL A 356 -10.51 22.47 15.85
C VAL A 356 -9.30 22.62 14.93
N VAL A 357 -9.18 23.75 14.22
CA VAL A 357 -8.02 24.06 13.39
C VAL A 357 -6.74 24.15 14.23
N ALA A 358 -6.79 24.81 15.39
CA ALA A 358 -5.64 24.90 16.30
C ALA A 358 -5.20 23.51 16.81
N ALA A 359 -6.16 22.66 17.21
CA ALA A 359 -5.88 21.28 17.63
C ALA A 359 -5.25 20.44 16.50
N GLY A 360 -5.77 20.56 15.28
CA GLY A 360 -5.21 19.90 14.10
C GLY A 360 -3.79 20.38 13.77
N MET A 361 -3.51 21.66 13.93
CA MET A 361 -2.17 22.24 13.75
C MET A 361 -1.15 21.69 14.76
N VAL A 362 -1.55 21.41 16.01
CA VAL A 362 -0.67 20.75 16.97
C VAL A 362 -0.24 19.39 16.43
N ARG A 363 -1.17 18.57 15.97
CA ARG A 363 -0.86 17.26 15.37
C ARG A 363 0.05 17.37 14.15
N LEU A 364 -0.28 18.24 13.18
CA LEU A 364 0.54 18.42 11.98
C LEU A 364 1.98 18.83 12.30
N ARG A 365 2.19 19.71 13.29
CA ARG A 365 3.55 20.12 13.69
C ARG A 365 4.35 19.00 14.34
N TRP A 366 3.70 18.17 15.17
CA TRP A 366 4.38 17.09 15.90
C TRP A 366 4.58 15.82 15.06
N ILE A 367 3.79 15.60 14.04
CA ILE A 367 3.84 14.37 13.22
C ILE A 367 4.35 14.67 11.81
N ALA A 368 3.72 15.60 11.08
CA ALA A 368 4.03 15.81 9.68
C ALA A 368 5.48 16.27 9.44
N LEU A 369 6.04 17.13 10.28
CA LEU A 369 7.43 17.59 10.16
C LEU A 369 8.48 16.48 10.38
N PHE A 370 8.08 15.30 10.80
CA PHE A 370 8.97 14.14 11.01
C PHE A 370 8.67 12.97 10.07
N TYR A 371 7.79 13.17 9.07
CA TYR A 371 7.46 12.11 8.11
C TYR A 371 8.65 11.63 7.27
N GLY A 372 9.74 12.39 7.18
CA GLY A 372 10.99 11.93 6.60
C GLY A 372 11.59 10.72 7.32
N LEU A 373 11.38 10.60 8.64
CA LEU A 373 11.78 9.42 9.41
C LEU A 373 10.95 8.19 9.04
N ASP A 374 9.64 8.38 8.85
CA ASP A 374 8.72 7.35 8.35
C ASP A 374 9.09 6.93 6.93
N ALA A 375 9.46 7.89 6.07
CA ALA A 375 9.94 7.61 4.72
C ALA A 375 11.24 6.77 4.73
N ILE A 376 12.19 7.05 5.63
CA ILE A 376 13.39 6.19 5.80
C ILE A 376 12.95 4.79 6.21
N MET A 377 12.07 4.69 7.22
CA MET A 377 11.60 3.44 7.78
C MET A 377 10.94 2.57 6.70
N ASP A 378 10.00 3.12 5.94
CA ASP A 378 9.20 2.35 4.99
C ASP A 378 9.94 2.07 3.67
N VAL A 379 10.66 3.06 3.12
CA VAL A 379 11.33 2.87 1.84
C VAL A 379 12.45 1.84 1.93
N ILE A 380 13.23 1.80 3.03
CA ILE A 380 14.31 0.81 3.18
C ILE A 380 13.78 -0.63 3.33
N VAL A 381 12.57 -0.81 3.85
CA VAL A 381 11.88 -2.11 3.86
C VAL A 381 11.70 -2.63 2.43
N GLY A 382 11.46 -1.75 1.46
CA GLY A 382 11.38 -2.12 0.05
C GLY A 382 12.64 -2.82 -0.46
N SER A 383 13.82 -2.33 -0.10
CA SER A 383 15.09 -2.97 -0.44
C SER A 383 15.27 -4.32 0.26
N LEU A 384 14.93 -4.42 1.55
CA LEU A 384 15.01 -5.69 2.29
C LEU A 384 14.10 -6.76 1.68
N ARG A 385 12.86 -6.41 1.36
CA ARG A 385 11.90 -7.32 0.72
C ARG A 385 12.30 -7.68 -0.69
N GLY A 386 12.79 -6.73 -1.47
CA GLY A 386 13.24 -6.94 -2.83
C GLY A 386 14.35 -7.99 -2.95
N VAL A 387 15.26 -8.04 -1.98
CA VAL A 387 16.32 -9.07 -1.90
C VAL A 387 15.88 -10.35 -1.16
N GLY A 388 14.61 -10.45 -0.72
CA GLY A 388 14.04 -11.68 -0.18
C GLY A 388 13.90 -11.74 1.35
N TYR A 389 14.29 -10.71 2.10
CA TYR A 389 14.11 -10.66 3.55
C TYR A 389 12.73 -10.09 3.89
N ASN A 390 11.77 -10.96 4.24
CA ASN A 390 10.37 -10.57 4.45
C ASN A 390 9.97 -10.57 5.92
N ILE A 391 10.45 -11.56 6.69
CA ILE A 391 10.12 -11.70 8.12
C ILE A 391 10.88 -10.66 8.95
N LEU A 392 12.14 -10.41 8.63
CA LEU A 392 12.99 -9.47 9.37
C LEU A 392 12.38 -8.06 9.44
N PRO A 393 12.02 -7.39 8.32
CA PRO A 393 11.42 -6.07 8.40
C PRO A 393 10.04 -6.09 9.06
N MET A 394 9.25 -7.15 8.94
CA MET A 394 7.99 -7.30 9.67
C MET A 394 8.24 -7.25 11.19
N LEU A 395 9.15 -8.08 11.70
CA LEU A 395 9.46 -8.13 13.15
C LEU A 395 10.00 -6.79 13.66
N VAL A 396 10.90 -6.15 12.92
CA VAL A 396 11.46 -4.84 13.29
C VAL A 396 10.37 -3.78 13.36
N THR A 397 9.46 -3.72 12.37
CA THR A 397 8.34 -2.78 12.39
C THR A 397 7.37 -3.07 13.54
N LEU A 398 7.04 -4.34 13.80
CA LEU A 398 6.14 -4.71 14.89
C LEU A 398 6.70 -4.33 16.26
N MET A 399 7.98 -4.58 16.49
CA MET A 399 8.62 -4.23 17.77
C MET A 399 8.90 -2.73 17.87
N GLY A 400 9.44 -2.13 16.80
CA GLY A 400 9.85 -0.74 16.79
C GLY A 400 8.70 0.25 16.68
N ALA A 401 7.74 0.03 15.80
CA ALA A 401 6.63 0.96 15.59
C ALA A 401 5.36 0.58 16.37
N CYS A 402 4.97 -0.71 16.43
CA CYS A 402 3.73 -1.07 17.10
C CYS A 402 3.94 -1.26 18.61
N ALA A 403 4.83 -2.18 19.04
CA ALA A 403 5.01 -2.47 20.46
C ALA A 403 5.53 -1.25 21.24
N SER A 404 6.47 -0.48 20.70
CA SER A 404 7.00 0.71 21.38
C SER A 404 5.91 1.77 21.63
N ARG A 405 4.98 1.97 20.69
CA ARG A 405 3.83 2.89 20.88
C ARG A 405 2.90 2.40 21.97
N LEU A 406 2.58 1.11 22.00
CA LEU A 406 1.72 0.52 23.03
C LEU A 406 2.38 0.62 24.41
N ILE A 407 3.68 0.32 24.51
CA ILE A 407 4.43 0.44 25.76
C ILE A 407 4.44 1.90 26.24
N TRP A 408 4.73 2.87 25.36
CA TRP A 408 4.70 4.27 25.72
C TRP A 408 3.35 4.72 26.24
N LEU A 409 2.26 4.37 25.55
CA LEU A 409 0.90 4.75 25.95
C LEU A 409 0.44 4.07 27.23
N SER A 410 0.91 2.85 27.51
CA SER A 410 0.55 2.12 28.75
C SER A 410 1.45 2.46 29.94
N THR A 411 2.57 3.15 29.76
CA THR A 411 3.54 3.46 30.82
C THR A 411 3.72 4.98 30.96
N VAL A 412 4.53 5.59 30.12
CA VAL A 412 4.93 7.01 30.21
C VAL A 412 3.71 7.93 30.13
N PHE A 413 2.80 7.70 29.20
CA PHE A 413 1.61 8.51 29.01
C PHE A 413 0.65 8.46 30.20
N GLN A 414 0.67 7.40 31.01
CA GLN A 414 -0.17 7.27 32.21
C GLN A 414 0.33 8.11 33.39
N LEU A 415 1.57 8.61 33.35
CA LEU A 415 2.11 9.47 34.39
C LEU A 415 1.45 10.86 34.33
N PRO A 416 0.96 11.42 35.45
CA PRO A 416 0.24 12.71 35.45
C PRO A 416 1.01 13.87 34.82
N ALA A 417 2.36 13.89 34.97
CA ALA A 417 3.23 14.90 34.37
C ALA A 417 3.30 14.84 32.82
N TYR A 418 3.00 13.68 32.24
CA TYR A 418 3.08 13.41 30.81
C TYR A 418 1.70 13.18 30.16
N HIS A 419 0.61 13.30 30.89
CA HIS A 419 -0.75 13.13 30.39
C HIS A 419 -1.22 14.36 29.58
N ARG A 420 -0.59 14.56 28.41
CA ARG A 420 -0.84 15.68 27.49
C ARG A 420 -0.87 15.16 26.06
N ILE A 421 -1.63 15.83 25.18
CA ILE A 421 -1.82 15.39 23.79
C ILE A 421 -0.51 15.33 23.00
N GLU A 422 0.43 16.22 23.27
CA GLU A 422 1.75 16.22 22.63
C GLU A 422 2.52 14.91 22.92
N MET A 423 2.31 14.32 24.10
CA MET A 423 2.94 13.05 24.49
C MET A 423 2.34 11.86 23.73
N VAL A 424 1.12 11.97 23.23
CA VAL A 424 0.54 11.01 22.30
C VAL A 424 1.16 11.19 20.91
N TYR A 425 1.39 12.42 20.47
CA TYR A 425 1.93 12.67 19.13
C TYR A 425 3.43 12.39 19.03
N ILE A 426 4.23 12.68 20.06
CA ILE A 426 5.69 12.43 20.04
C ILE A 426 6.04 10.96 19.92
N VAL A 427 5.13 10.05 20.24
CA VAL A 427 5.37 8.60 20.10
C VAL A 427 5.61 8.19 18.65
N TYR A 428 5.05 8.93 17.67
CA TYR A 428 5.26 8.67 16.26
C TYR A 428 6.73 8.88 15.86
N PRO A 429 7.32 10.09 15.98
CA PRO A 429 8.73 10.28 15.61
C PRO A 429 9.69 9.43 16.44
N LEU A 430 9.43 9.20 17.74
CA LEU A 430 10.28 8.31 18.55
C LEU A 430 10.27 6.87 18.02
N SER A 431 9.09 6.34 17.71
CA SER A 431 8.97 4.99 17.14
C SER A 431 9.59 4.89 15.74
N TRP A 432 9.49 5.95 14.93
CA TRP A 432 10.11 6.00 13.60
C TRP A 432 11.64 6.03 13.68
N VAL A 433 12.24 6.84 14.58
CA VAL A 433 13.70 6.84 14.80
C VAL A 433 14.19 5.45 15.20
N LEU A 434 13.53 4.82 16.16
CA LEU A 434 13.90 3.47 16.63
C LEU A 434 13.84 2.46 15.49
N THR A 435 12.73 2.44 14.76
CA THR A 435 12.46 1.47 13.70
C THR A 435 13.35 1.73 12.47
N ALA A 436 13.47 2.99 12.03
CA ALA A 436 14.31 3.35 10.89
C ALA A 436 15.79 3.01 11.16
N THR A 437 16.30 3.35 12.35
CA THR A 437 17.68 3.02 12.73
C THR A 437 17.91 1.50 12.70
N THR A 438 16.97 0.73 13.27
CA THR A 438 17.05 -0.74 13.26
C THR A 438 16.99 -1.30 11.84
N HIS A 439 16.09 -0.79 10.97
CA HIS A 439 16.03 -1.20 9.56
C HIS A 439 17.31 -0.87 8.79
N LEU A 440 17.93 0.30 9.02
CA LEU A 440 19.20 0.68 8.40
C LEU A 440 20.33 -0.24 8.84
N ILE A 441 20.40 -0.61 10.13
CA ILE A 441 21.37 -1.59 10.65
C ILE A 441 21.13 -2.95 9.97
N CYS A 442 19.89 -3.43 9.93
CA CYS A 442 19.54 -4.68 9.24
C CYS A 442 19.93 -4.65 7.77
N TYR A 443 19.65 -3.55 7.07
CA TYR A 443 20.02 -3.37 5.67
C TYR A 443 21.53 -3.40 5.46
N PHE A 444 22.30 -2.79 6.36
CA PHE A 444 23.76 -2.82 6.30
C PHE A 444 24.31 -4.26 6.38
N PHE A 445 23.79 -5.08 7.28
CA PHE A 445 24.22 -6.49 7.37
C PHE A 445 23.76 -7.32 6.17
N VAL A 446 22.50 -7.13 5.74
CA VAL A 446 21.94 -7.82 4.58
C VAL A 446 22.71 -7.46 3.31
N SER A 447 23.00 -6.18 3.08
CA SER A 447 23.75 -5.73 1.90
C SER A 447 25.17 -6.31 1.85
N ARG A 448 25.84 -6.46 3.00
CA ARG A 448 27.15 -7.12 3.09
C ARG A 448 27.09 -8.63 2.80
N LYS A 449 25.99 -9.29 3.20
CA LYS A 449 25.78 -10.70 2.90
C LYS A 449 25.55 -10.91 1.40
N VAL A 450 24.68 -10.11 0.81
CA VAL A 450 24.37 -10.11 -0.62
C VAL A 450 25.63 -9.84 -1.46
N ASP A 451 26.49 -8.89 -1.05
CA ASP A 451 27.78 -8.64 -1.72
C ASP A 451 28.73 -9.85 -1.67
N ARG A 452 28.75 -10.58 -0.57
CA ARG A 452 29.57 -11.79 -0.45
C ARG A 452 29.08 -12.90 -1.35
N GLU A 453 27.77 -13.10 -1.40
CA GLU A 453 27.13 -14.08 -2.28
C GLU A 453 27.42 -13.77 -3.76
N LEU A 454 27.39 -12.49 -4.16
CA LEU A 454 27.74 -12.08 -5.50
C LEU A 454 29.19 -12.42 -5.85
N ARG A 455 30.15 -12.00 -4.99
CA ARG A 455 31.56 -12.27 -5.25
C ARG A 455 31.86 -13.76 -5.34
N ALA A 456 31.18 -14.57 -4.54
CA ALA A 456 31.31 -16.02 -4.60
C ALA A 456 30.78 -16.58 -5.94
N HIS A 457 29.64 -16.05 -6.41
CA HIS A 457 29.06 -16.45 -7.69
C HIS A 457 29.90 -15.99 -8.90
N GLU A 458 30.41 -14.74 -8.87
CA GLU A 458 31.34 -14.23 -9.89
C GLU A 458 32.63 -15.08 -9.97
N ALA A 459 33.17 -15.47 -8.79
CA ALA A 459 34.35 -16.34 -8.74
C ALA A 459 34.07 -17.77 -9.27
N GLU A 460 32.90 -18.32 -8.95
CA GLU A 460 32.49 -19.65 -9.47
C GLU A 460 32.33 -19.64 -10.99
N LEU A 461 31.71 -18.57 -11.55
CA LEU A 461 31.57 -18.41 -13.00
C LEU A 461 32.94 -18.27 -13.68
N ALA A 462 33.86 -17.48 -13.11
CA ALA A 462 35.21 -17.33 -13.63
C ALA A 462 35.97 -18.65 -13.64
N ALA A 463 35.88 -19.44 -12.54
CA ALA A 463 36.47 -20.75 -12.47
C ALA A 463 35.95 -21.73 -13.53
N ARG A 464 34.62 -21.74 -13.75
CA ARG A 464 34.00 -22.59 -14.81
C ARG A 464 34.44 -22.19 -16.22
N MET A 465 34.62 -20.89 -16.48
CA MET A 465 35.13 -20.39 -17.77
C MET A 465 36.57 -20.76 -18.00
N GLU A 466 37.38 -20.85 -16.93
CA GLU A 466 38.79 -21.31 -17.00
C GLU A 466 38.89 -22.84 -17.22
N GLU A 467 37.90 -23.61 -16.65
CA GLU A 467 37.87 -25.08 -16.80
C GLU A 467 37.33 -25.57 -18.17
N SER A 468 36.54 -24.74 -18.88
CA SER A 468 35.92 -25.10 -20.18
C SER A 468 36.13 -24.01 -21.23
N PRO A 469 37.37 -23.80 -21.72
CA PRO A 469 37.63 -22.78 -22.74
C PRO A 469 37.00 -23.03 -24.11
N GLU A 470 36.56 -24.26 -24.40
CA GLU A 470 36.02 -24.64 -25.74
C GLU A 470 34.54 -24.32 -25.98
N GLU A 471 33.75 -23.94 -24.93
CA GLU A 471 32.33 -23.58 -25.10
C GLU A 471 32.09 -22.07 -25.33
N ALA A 472 33.12 -21.25 -25.29
CA ALA A 472 32.99 -19.79 -25.46
C ALA A 472 33.02 -19.32 -26.92
N ASP A 473 33.36 -20.18 -27.87
CA ASP A 473 33.50 -19.84 -29.32
C ASP A 473 32.41 -20.49 -30.20
N SER A 474 31.36 -21.06 -29.62
CA SER A 474 30.17 -21.58 -30.32
C SER A 474 28.93 -20.75 -29.92
#